data_77dd7147c7b3a1f28dfe738e2448a56d
#
_entry.id   77dd7147c7b3a1f28dfe738e2448a56d
#
_cell.length_a   1.000
_cell.length_b   1.000
_cell.length_c   1.000
_cell.angle_alpha   90.00
_cell.angle_beta   90.00
_cell.angle_gamma   90.00
#
_symmetry.space_group_name_H-M   'P 1'
#
loop_
_entity.id
_entity.type
_entity.pdbx_description
1 polymer ?
#
loop_
_entity_poly.entity_id
_entity_poly.type
_entity_poly.pdbx_seq_one_letter_code
_entity_poly.pdbx_strand_id
1 'polypeptide(L)'
;LDIALTKRGKHLGDDIPMCGVPVHSHETYLNRLIKKGFKVAVCEQTEDPAEAKKRGAKAVVERQVMRMVTPGTLTEDALLDTRQNNFLAAVAEAGGELGLAWIDMSTGVFLTQSFAPGDLDAVLARVSPGELLVSDGLIQHHTLFETFAEWKDRISPLPSSRFDSANGKKRLGALYGVKTLDGFGNFSRAELAAAGALVDYLELTQKGRLPRLAQPKQLAEGEVMEIDPATRRNLELTVSLSGSQKNSLLGVIDRTMTGAGARLLGAHLAAPLTDVKDIVRRLDMVQHFVAGARLRDELRAVLKHCPDIE
;
A
#
# COMPACT_ATOMS: atom_id res chain seq x y z
N LEU A 1 6.47 -4.44 23.32
CA LEU A 1 5.13 -3.84 23.41
C LEU A 1 4.79 -3.32 24.81
N ASP A 2 5.69 -3.58 25.80
CA ASP A 2 5.48 -3.22 27.22
C ASP A 2 4.15 -3.76 27.80
N ILE A 3 3.83 -5.00 27.47
CA ILE A 3 2.64 -5.70 27.96
C ILE A 3 3.12 -6.89 28.78
N ALA A 4 2.48 -7.10 29.95
CA ALA A 4 2.79 -8.26 30.79
C ALA A 4 2.42 -9.56 30.04
N LEU A 5 3.38 -10.45 29.90
CA LEU A 5 3.15 -11.79 29.40
C LEU A 5 2.53 -12.62 30.51
N THR A 6 1.36 -13.18 30.28
CA THR A 6 0.64 -14.08 31.14
C THR A 6 0.46 -15.44 30.49
N LYS A 7 -0.17 -16.37 31.14
CA LYS A 7 -0.47 -17.70 30.62
C LYS A 7 -1.92 -18.06 30.83
N ARG A 8 -2.50 -18.82 29.92
CA ARG A 8 -3.88 -19.31 30.01
C ARG A 8 -3.95 -20.79 29.62
N GLY A 9 -3.98 -21.63 30.63
CA GLY A 9 -4.07 -23.08 30.42
C GLY A 9 -2.80 -23.69 29.86
N LYS A 10 -2.88 -24.98 29.50
CA LYS A 10 -1.77 -25.76 28.92
C LYS A 10 -2.19 -26.45 27.63
N HIS A 11 -1.26 -26.58 26.68
CA HIS A 11 -1.40 -27.37 25.47
C HIS A 11 -0.20 -28.31 25.34
N LEU A 12 -0.45 -29.60 25.20
CA LEU A 12 0.60 -30.63 25.15
C LEU A 12 1.63 -30.57 26.31
N GLY A 13 1.21 -30.09 27.48
CA GLY A 13 2.08 -29.96 28.65
C GLY A 13 2.69 -28.58 28.84
N ASP A 14 2.77 -27.76 27.80
CA ASP A 14 3.35 -26.40 27.82
C ASP A 14 2.29 -25.33 28.12
N ASP A 15 2.72 -24.28 28.82
CA ASP A 15 1.86 -23.13 29.10
C ASP A 15 1.56 -22.35 27.82
N ILE A 16 0.28 -22.02 27.58
CA ILE A 16 -0.14 -21.16 26.45
C ILE A 16 0.15 -19.71 26.82
N PRO A 17 1.12 -19.04 26.16
CA PRO A 17 1.42 -17.65 26.43
C PRO A 17 0.23 -16.76 26.02
N MET A 18 -0.10 -15.81 26.87
CA MET A 18 -1.18 -14.84 26.62
C MET A 18 -0.76 -13.46 27.09
N CYS A 19 -1.11 -12.43 26.32
CA CYS A 19 -1.10 -11.06 26.79
C CYS A 19 -2.45 -10.41 26.46
N GLY A 20 -2.85 -9.43 27.25
CA GLY A 20 -4.10 -8.72 27.07
C GLY A 20 -3.88 -7.22 27.03
N VAL A 21 -4.70 -6.54 26.21
CA VAL A 21 -4.75 -5.09 26.12
C VAL A 21 -6.18 -4.62 26.34
N PRO A 22 -6.39 -3.41 26.89
CA PRO A 22 -7.72 -2.83 26.97
C PRO A 22 -8.32 -2.65 25.56
N VAL A 23 -9.62 -2.94 25.40
CA VAL A 23 -10.31 -2.85 24.09
C VAL A 23 -10.16 -1.46 23.48
N HIS A 24 -10.28 -0.40 24.27
CA HIS A 24 -10.12 0.99 23.78
C HIS A 24 -8.70 1.34 23.33
N SER A 25 -7.71 0.53 23.66
CA SER A 25 -6.29 0.75 23.26
C SER A 25 -5.83 -0.19 22.14
N HIS A 26 -6.71 -1.05 21.62
CA HIS A 26 -6.33 -2.09 20.66
C HIS A 26 -5.66 -1.52 19.42
N GLU A 27 -6.12 -0.39 18.88
CA GLU A 27 -5.53 0.27 17.72
C GLU A 27 -4.08 0.69 17.95
N THR A 28 -3.77 1.22 19.13
CA THR A 28 -2.40 1.61 19.50
C THR A 28 -1.44 0.41 19.46
N TYR A 29 -1.88 -0.74 19.98
CA TYR A 29 -1.08 -1.95 19.97
C TYR A 29 -1.00 -2.59 18.59
N LEU A 30 -2.09 -2.54 17.82
CA LEU A 30 -2.10 -2.94 16.41
C LEU A 30 -1.05 -2.15 15.61
N ASN A 31 -1.03 -0.81 15.75
CA ASN A 31 -0.04 0.07 15.13
C ASN A 31 1.40 -0.35 15.49
N ARG A 32 1.67 -0.58 16.78
CA ARG A 32 3.01 -1.00 17.23
C ARG A 32 3.44 -2.34 16.63
N LEU A 33 2.51 -3.28 16.46
CA LEU A 33 2.77 -4.57 15.81
C LEU A 33 3.07 -4.40 14.32
N ILE A 34 2.21 -3.66 13.62
CA ILE A 34 2.37 -3.42 12.18
C ILE A 34 3.68 -2.67 11.88
N LYS A 35 4.01 -1.62 12.66
CA LYS A 35 5.29 -0.91 12.52
C LYS A 35 6.53 -1.77 12.78
N LYS A 36 6.36 -2.90 13.47
CA LYS A 36 7.41 -3.91 13.66
C LYS A 36 7.39 -5.00 12.57
N GLY A 37 6.59 -4.83 11.52
CA GLY A 37 6.49 -5.77 10.40
C GLY A 37 5.63 -7.00 10.65
N PHE A 38 4.87 -7.06 11.77
CA PHE A 38 3.98 -8.19 12.03
C PHE A 38 2.69 -8.07 11.23
N LYS A 39 2.16 -9.21 10.78
CA LYS A 39 0.80 -9.34 10.25
C LYS A 39 -0.12 -9.78 11.37
N VAL A 40 -1.25 -9.12 11.52
CA VAL A 40 -2.16 -9.31 12.66
C VAL A 40 -3.51 -9.81 12.17
N ALA A 41 -3.93 -10.99 12.64
CA ALA A 41 -5.28 -11.49 12.43
C ALA A 41 -6.22 -10.95 13.51
N VAL A 42 -7.22 -10.20 13.10
CA VAL A 42 -8.29 -9.72 14.00
C VAL A 42 -9.38 -10.78 14.03
N CYS A 43 -9.57 -11.39 15.21
CA CYS A 43 -10.57 -12.41 15.44
C CYS A 43 -11.68 -11.86 16.34
N GLU A 44 -12.92 -12.04 15.94
CA GLU A 44 -14.07 -11.71 16.76
C GLU A 44 -14.83 -12.96 17.19
N GLN A 45 -15.54 -12.83 18.28
CA GLN A 45 -16.43 -13.86 18.78
C GLN A 45 -17.75 -13.77 18.01
N THR A 46 -18.08 -14.82 17.27
CA THR A 46 -19.26 -14.87 16.39
C THR A 46 -20.46 -15.56 17.02
N GLU A 47 -20.28 -16.12 18.23
CA GLU A 47 -21.30 -16.86 18.95
C GLU A 47 -21.56 -16.23 20.34
N ASP A 48 -22.81 -16.22 20.78
CA ASP A 48 -23.16 -15.85 22.17
C ASP A 48 -22.57 -16.89 23.14
N PRO A 49 -21.86 -16.46 24.20
CA PRO A 49 -21.36 -17.37 25.22
C PRO A 49 -22.45 -18.25 25.88
N ALA A 50 -23.70 -17.79 25.89
CA ALA A 50 -24.82 -18.56 26.41
C ALA A 50 -25.17 -19.74 25.52
N GLU A 51 -25.04 -19.58 24.19
CA GLU A 51 -25.24 -20.69 23.23
C GLU A 51 -24.10 -21.71 23.33
N ALA A 52 -22.85 -21.23 23.45
CA ALA A 52 -21.71 -22.12 23.63
C ALA A 52 -21.89 -23.00 24.91
N LYS A 53 -22.37 -22.43 26.02
CA LYS A 53 -22.64 -23.18 27.26
C LYS A 53 -23.68 -24.27 27.11
N LYS A 54 -24.67 -24.12 26.21
CA LYS A 54 -25.66 -25.18 25.92
C LYS A 54 -25.03 -26.44 25.31
N ARG A 55 -23.89 -26.32 24.65
CA ARG A 55 -23.12 -27.45 24.08
C ARG A 55 -22.27 -28.19 25.12
N GLY A 56 -22.19 -27.67 26.36
CA GLY A 56 -21.48 -28.30 27.47
C GLY A 56 -20.54 -27.32 28.20
N ALA A 57 -20.20 -27.66 29.46
CA ALA A 57 -19.36 -26.80 30.30
C ALA A 57 -17.92 -26.56 29.76
N LYS A 58 -17.44 -27.38 28.83
CA LYS A 58 -16.12 -27.26 28.21
C LYS A 58 -16.19 -26.72 26.77
N ALA A 59 -17.39 -26.34 26.30
CA ALA A 59 -17.52 -25.80 24.93
C ALA A 59 -16.79 -24.47 24.79
N VAL A 60 -16.02 -24.32 23.72
CA VAL A 60 -15.33 -23.09 23.37
C VAL A 60 -16.25 -22.26 22.52
N VAL A 61 -16.33 -20.97 22.82
CA VAL A 61 -17.09 -19.99 22.03
C VAL A 61 -16.46 -19.88 20.64
N GLU A 62 -17.30 -19.92 19.60
CA GLU A 62 -16.86 -19.79 18.22
C GLU A 62 -16.25 -18.42 17.96
N ARG A 63 -15.11 -18.43 17.27
CA ARG A 63 -14.39 -17.21 16.85
C ARG A 63 -14.00 -17.33 15.40
N GLN A 64 -14.11 -16.23 14.68
CA GLN A 64 -13.73 -16.17 13.29
C GLN A 64 -12.75 -15.03 13.06
N VAL A 65 -11.79 -15.25 12.13
CA VAL A 65 -10.92 -14.19 11.66
C VAL A 65 -11.75 -13.28 10.77
N MET A 66 -11.95 -12.04 11.21
CA MET A 66 -12.71 -11.03 10.47
C MET A 66 -11.88 -10.37 9.38
N ARG A 67 -10.60 -10.14 9.66
CA ARG A 67 -9.64 -9.60 8.70
C ARG A 67 -8.20 -9.86 9.14
N MET A 68 -7.29 -9.74 8.21
CA MET A 68 -5.85 -9.66 8.47
C MET A 68 -5.38 -8.23 8.19
N VAL A 69 -4.71 -7.64 9.16
CA VAL A 69 -4.08 -6.31 9.01
C VAL A 69 -2.61 -6.51 8.74
N THR A 70 -2.12 -5.90 7.67
CA THR A 70 -0.72 -5.95 7.23
C THR A 70 -0.23 -4.54 6.93
N PRO A 71 1.09 -4.28 6.79
CA PRO A 71 1.58 -2.94 6.52
C PRO A 71 0.94 -2.26 5.30
N GLY A 72 0.61 -3.02 4.26
CA GLY A 72 0.00 -2.49 3.03
C GLY A 72 -1.53 -2.46 3.03
N THR A 73 -2.20 -3.07 4.03
CA THR A 73 -3.66 -3.16 4.09
C THR A 73 -4.28 -2.34 5.23
N LEU A 74 -3.57 -1.32 5.70
CA LEU A 74 -4.07 -0.40 6.72
C LEU A 74 -5.20 0.46 6.14
N THR A 75 -6.28 0.60 6.91
CA THR A 75 -7.43 1.45 6.59
C THR A 75 -7.83 2.35 7.75
N GLU A 76 -7.22 2.16 8.92
CA GLU A 76 -7.51 2.95 10.10
C GLU A 76 -6.80 4.29 10.06
N ASP A 77 -7.53 5.39 10.12
CA ASP A 77 -7.01 6.77 10.10
C ASP A 77 -5.94 6.99 11.19
N ALA A 78 -6.12 6.37 12.36
CA ALA A 78 -5.15 6.48 13.46
C ALA A 78 -3.81 5.78 13.18
N LEU A 79 -3.74 4.90 12.17
CA LEU A 79 -2.56 4.14 11.79
C LEU A 79 -1.85 4.69 10.57
N LEU A 80 -2.55 5.48 9.76
CA LEU A 80 -2.05 6.08 8.52
C LEU A 80 -1.48 7.48 8.78
N ASP A 81 -0.46 7.84 8.02
CA ASP A 81 -0.04 9.23 7.90
C ASP A 81 -0.90 9.88 6.81
N THR A 82 -1.79 10.79 7.20
CA THR A 82 -2.70 11.47 6.27
C THR A 82 -1.98 12.24 5.15
N ARG A 83 -0.70 12.52 5.31
CA ARG A 83 0.12 13.27 4.35
C ARG A 83 0.92 12.39 3.38
N GLN A 84 0.86 11.06 3.54
CA GLN A 84 1.59 10.09 2.73
C GLN A 84 0.65 8.98 2.25
N ASN A 85 0.91 8.49 1.05
CA ASN A 85 0.25 7.27 0.58
C ASN A 85 0.82 6.04 1.30
N ASN A 86 -0.02 5.03 1.50
CA ASN A 86 0.39 3.72 2.00
C ASN A 86 0.12 2.67 0.94
N PHE A 87 1.09 2.45 0.07
CA PHE A 87 0.91 1.53 -1.05
C PHE A 87 1.13 0.07 -0.67
N LEU A 88 0.17 -0.77 -1.04
CA LEU A 88 0.35 -2.20 -1.24
C LEU A 88 0.70 -2.41 -2.71
N ALA A 89 1.84 -3.05 -2.98
CA ALA A 89 2.28 -3.31 -4.34
C ALA A 89 2.48 -4.81 -4.59
N ALA A 90 2.41 -5.22 -5.86
CA ALA A 90 2.79 -6.55 -6.31
C ALA A 90 3.64 -6.45 -7.56
N VAL A 91 4.69 -7.26 -7.64
CA VAL A 91 5.52 -7.40 -8.83
C VAL A 91 5.39 -8.80 -9.42
N ALA A 92 5.24 -8.88 -10.72
CA ALA A 92 5.15 -10.13 -11.47
C ALA A 92 6.02 -10.07 -12.72
N GLU A 93 6.46 -11.24 -13.19
CA GLU A 93 7.19 -11.40 -14.43
C GLU A 93 6.34 -12.19 -15.43
N ALA A 94 6.27 -11.70 -16.66
CA ALA A 94 5.68 -12.44 -17.77
C ALA A 94 6.27 -12.00 -19.09
N GLY A 95 6.80 -12.95 -19.87
CA GLY A 95 7.33 -12.67 -21.21
C GLY A 95 8.64 -11.90 -21.23
N GLY A 96 9.42 -11.93 -20.16
CA GLY A 96 10.70 -11.22 -20.04
C GLY A 96 10.56 -9.76 -19.57
N GLU A 97 9.34 -9.32 -19.24
CA GLU A 97 9.04 -8.01 -18.67
C GLU A 97 8.57 -8.15 -17.24
N LEU A 98 8.82 -7.12 -16.44
CA LEU A 98 8.21 -6.97 -15.13
C LEU A 98 6.99 -6.06 -15.20
N GLY A 99 5.98 -6.39 -14.41
CA GLY A 99 4.82 -5.54 -14.17
C GLY A 99 4.71 -5.26 -12.68
N LEU A 100 4.57 -3.99 -12.32
CA LEU A 100 4.18 -3.58 -10.99
C LEU A 100 2.73 -3.11 -11.01
N ALA A 101 1.98 -3.55 -10.03
CA ALA A 101 0.67 -2.97 -9.70
C ALA A 101 0.73 -2.47 -8.26
N TRP A 102 0.09 -1.34 -7.96
CA TRP A 102 0.02 -0.84 -6.59
C TRP A 102 -1.30 -0.13 -6.33
N ILE A 103 -1.74 -0.23 -5.10
CA ILE A 103 -2.98 0.34 -4.60
C ILE A 103 -2.74 1.10 -3.31
N ASP A 104 -3.52 2.13 -3.08
CA ASP A 104 -3.68 2.74 -1.77
C ASP A 104 -5.10 2.43 -1.27
N MET A 105 -5.18 1.69 -0.15
CA MET A 105 -6.46 1.23 0.41
C MET A 105 -7.32 2.38 0.94
N SER A 106 -6.69 3.49 1.33
CA SER A 106 -7.38 4.64 1.91
C SER A 106 -8.03 5.54 0.85
N THR A 107 -7.36 5.70 -0.30
CA THR A 107 -7.82 6.57 -1.39
C THR A 107 -8.49 5.79 -2.53
N GLY A 108 -8.30 4.49 -2.57
CA GLY A 108 -8.78 3.63 -3.65
C GLY A 108 -7.96 3.73 -4.94
N VAL A 109 -6.85 4.45 -4.96
CA VAL A 109 -5.97 4.55 -6.14
C VAL A 109 -5.47 3.17 -6.53
N PHE A 110 -5.53 2.87 -7.83
CA PHE A 110 -5.02 1.64 -8.40
C PHE A 110 -4.23 1.94 -9.68
N LEU A 111 -2.94 1.69 -9.66
CA LEU A 111 -2.04 1.98 -10.77
C LEU A 111 -1.28 0.73 -11.18
N THR A 112 -0.86 0.67 -12.45
CA THR A 112 0.00 -0.38 -13.01
C THR A 112 1.07 0.22 -13.91
N GLN A 113 2.19 -0.47 -14.05
CA GLN A 113 3.25 -0.14 -14.97
C GLN A 113 4.01 -1.40 -15.40
N SER A 114 4.35 -1.48 -16.68
CA SER A 114 5.28 -2.46 -17.23
C SER A 114 6.67 -1.80 -17.42
N PHE A 115 7.74 -2.56 -17.19
CA PHE A 115 9.12 -2.04 -17.29
C PHE A 115 10.13 -3.18 -17.47
N ALA A 116 11.35 -2.84 -17.87
CA ALA A 116 12.45 -3.81 -17.99
C ALA A 116 12.96 -4.24 -16.60
N PRO A 117 13.45 -5.48 -16.44
CA PRO A 117 13.95 -5.97 -15.14
C PRO A 117 15.03 -5.08 -14.51
N GLY A 118 15.86 -4.37 -15.31
CA GLY A 118 16.89 -3.46 -14.82
C GLY A 118 16.35 -2.19 -14.15
N ASP A 119 15.06 -1.86 -14.32
CA ASP A 119 14.44 -0.65 -13.77
C ASP A 119 13.71 -0.90 -12.45
N LEU A 120 13.70 -2.15 -11.97
CA LEU A 120 12.96 -2.53 -10.76
C LEU A 120 13.33 -1.67 -9.55
N ASP A 121 14.61 -1.41 -9.34
CA ASP A 121 15.09 -0.60 -8.21
C ASP A 121 14.55 0.84 -8.27
N ALA A 122 14.59 1.47 -9.44
CA ALA A 122 14.09 2.82 -9.64
C ALA A 122 12.57 2.91 -9.43
N VAL A 123 11.83 1.93 -9.97
CA VAL A 123 10.38 1.86 -9.86
C VAL A 123 9.95 1.61 -8.40
N LEU A 124 10.58 0.68 -7.69
CA LEU A 124 10.32 0.43 -6.28
C LEU A 124 10.68 1.63 -5.40
N ALA A 125 11.82 2.28 -5.66
CA ALA A 125 12.21 3.48 -4.93
C ALA A 125 11.24 4.66 -5.15
N ARG A 126 10.65 4.75 -6.35
CA ARG A 126 9.63 5.76 -6.69
C ARG A 126 8.31 5.50 -5.97
N VAL A 127 7.80 4.28 -6.03
CA VAL A 127 6.52 3.90 -5.42
C VAL A 127 6.64 3.78 -3.91
N SER A 128 7.79 3.33 -3.41
CA SER A 128 8.08 3.14 -1.99
C SER A 128 6.96 2.40 -1.23
N PRO A 129 6.56 1.19 -1.66
CA PRO A 129 5.43 0.49 -1.07
C PRO A 129 5.66 0.18 0.41
N GLY A 130 4.60 0.24 1.21
CA GLY A 130 4.59 -0.21 2.60
C GLY A 130 4.64 -1.75 2.70
N GLU A 131 4.11 -2.44 1.70
CA GLU A 131 4.17 -3.88 1.54
C GLU A 131 4.28 -4.26 0.07
N LEU A 132 5.17 -5.21 -0.24
CA LEU A 132 5.44 -5.69 -1.60
C LEU A 132 5.16 -7.19 -1.71
N LEU A 133 4.18 -7.55 -2.51
CA LEU A 133 3.86 -8.94 -2.83
C LEU A 133 4.78 -9.43 -3.96
N VAL A 134 5.48 -10.53 -3.72
CA VAL A 134 6.39 -11.14 -4.69
C VAL A 134 6.16 -12.63 -4.72
N SER A 135 6.24 -13.26 -5.88
CA SER A 135 6.17 -14.71 -5.96
C SER A 135 7.44 -15.35 -5.39
N ASP A 136 7.29 -16.50 -4.75
CA ASP A 136 8.40 -17.30 -4.22
C ASP A 136 9.44 -17.65 -5.30
N GLY A 137 9.00 -17.88 -6.55
CA GLY A 137 9.91 -18.09 -7.68
C GLY A 137 10.69 -16.83 -8.07
N LEU A 138 10.04 -15.65 -8.09
CA LEU A 138 10.68 -14.41 -8.50
C LEU A 138 11.69 -13.91 -7.47
N ILE A 139 11.44 -14.11 -6.18
CA ILE A 139 12.39 -13.77 -5.10
C ILE A 139 13.73 -14.51 -5.28
N GLN A 140 13.71 -15.72 -5.83
CA GLN A 140 14.91 -16.54 -6.04
C GLN A 140 15.62 -16.22 -7.35
N HIS A 141 15.09 -15.29 -8.15
CA HIS A 141 15.69 -14.94 -9.43
C HIS A 141 17.04 -14.21 -9.21
N HIS A 142 18.10 -14.80 -9.72
CA HIS A 142 19.49 -14.39 -9.40
C HIS A 142 19.80 -12.93 -9.75
N THR A 143 19.20 -12.38 -10.81
CA THR A 143 19.44 -10.98 -11.23
C THR A 143 18.70 -9.95 -10.40
N LEU A 144 17.65 -10.36 -9.65
CA LEU A 144 16.82 -9.48 -8.85
C LEU A 144 17.05 -9.67 -7.34
N PHE A 145 17.98 -10.56 -6.99
CA PHE A 145 18.22 -10.94 -5.61
C PHE A 145 18.69 -9.75 -4.75
N GLU A 146 19.59 -8.93 -5.26
CA GLU A 146 20.10 -7.76 -4.54
C GLU A 146 18.99 -6.75 -4.26
N THR A 147 18.16 -6.45 -5.28
CA THR A 147 17.00 -5.59 -5.13
C THR A 147 16.04 -6.11 -4.06
N PHE A 148 15.65 -7.38 -4.13
CA PHE A 148 14.74 -7.94 -3.14
C PHE A 148 15.35 -8.05 -1.74
N ALA A 149 16.68 -8.18 -1.62
CA ALA A 149 17.35 -8.16 -0.33
C ALA A 149 17.25 -6.78 0.35
N GLU A 150 17.29 -5.69 -0.40
CA GLU A 150 17.08 -4.33 0.13
C GLU A 150 15.65 -4.13 0.63
N TRP A 151 14.67 -4.77 -0.02
CA TRP A 151 13.24 -4.66 0.31
C TRP A 151 12.71 -5.76 1.23
N LYS A 152 13.57 -6.65 1.76
CA LYS A 152 13.19 -7.86 2.51
C LYS A 152 12.18 -7.63 3.63
N ASP A 153 12.30 -6.52 4.35
CA ASP A 153 11.45 -6.19 5.49
C ASP A 153 10.01 -5.79 5.06
N ARG A 154 9.82 -5.49 3.77
CA ARG A 154 8.53 -5.13 3.19
C ARG A 154 7.95 -6.22 2.28
N ILE A 155 8.73 -7.26 1.98
CA ILE A 155 8.30 -8.35 1.11
C ILE A 155 7.35 -9.30 1.84
N SER A 156 6.26 -9.59 1.17
CA SER A 156 5.30 -10.63 1.51
C SER A 156 5.31 -11.69 0.42
N PRO A 157 6.03 -12.81 0.63
CA PRO A 157 6.11 -13.88 -0.37
C PRO A 157 4.76 -14.57 -0.53
N LEU A 158 4.39 -14.86 -1.77
CA LEU A 158 3.20 -15.60 -2.13
C LEU A 158 3.54 -16.72 -3.11
N PRO A 159 2.74 -17.81 -3.14
CA PRO A 159 2.91 -18.87 -4.13
C PRO A 159 2.83 -18.33 -5.56
N SER A 160 3.71 -18.79 -6.46
CA SER A 160 3.77 -18.34 -7.85
C SER A 160 2.45 -18.55 -8.61
N SER A 161 1.63 -19.51 -8.20
CA SER A 161 0.29 -19.77 -8.77
C SER A 161 -0.69 -18.60 -8.62
N ARG A 162 -0.42 -17.63 -7.71
CA ARG A 162 -1.28 -16.45 -7.52
C ARG A 162 -0.98 -15.34 -8.53
N PHE A 163 0.16 -15.42 -9.22
CA PHE A 163 0.62 -14.45 -10.22
C PHE A 163 0.32 -14.90 -11.65
N ASP A 164 -0.80 -15.61 -11.85
CA ASP A 164 -1.25 -16.01 -13.17
C ASP A 164 -2.04 -14.89 -13.86
N SER A 165 -1.60 -14.47 -15.04
CA SER A 165 -2.18 -13.34 -15.79
C SER A 165 -3.61 -13.59 -16.28
N ALA A 166 -3.95 -14.83 -16.63
CA ALA A 166 -5.29 -15.18 -17.08
C ALA A 166 -6.29 -15.15 -15.92
N ASN A 167 -5.88 -15.64 -14.74
CA ASN A 167 -6.66 -15.53 -13.52
C ASN A 167 -6.74 -14.07 -13.06
N GLY A 168 -5.65 -13.29 -13.19
CA GLY A 168 -5.63 -11.86 -12.91
C GLY A 168 -6.67 -11.10 -13.75
N LYS A 169 -6.69 -11.33 -15.06
CA LYS A 169 -7.70 -10.75 -15.96
C LYS A 169 -9.13 -11.09 -15.54
N LYS A 170 -9.39 -12.34 -15.15
CA LYS A 170 -10.73 -12.77 -14.67
C LYS A 170 -11.12 -12.07 -13.38
N ARG A 171 -10.21 -11.99 -12.40
CA ARG A 171 -10.46 -11.31 -11.12
C ARG A 171 -10.76 -9.84 -11.30
N LEU A 172 -9.96 -9.13 -12.09
CA LEU A 172 -10.22 -7.72 -12.41
C LEU A 172 -11.56 -7.54 -13.11
N GLY A 173 -11.89 -8.41 -14.09
CA GLY A 173 -13.20 -8.40 -14.75
C GLY A 173 -14.34 -8.59 -13.75
N ALA A 174 -14.22 -9.51 -12.81
CA ALA A 174 -15.21 -9.74 -11.77
C ALA A 174 -15.32 -8.55 -10.80
N LEU A 175 -14.19 -7.98 -10.37
CA LEU A 175 -14.16 -6.83 -9.47
C LEU A 175 -14.89 -5.62 -10.02
N TYR A 176 -14.72 -5.32 -11.31
CA TYR A 176 -15.35 -4.17 -11.97
C TYR A 176 -16.63 -4.50 -12.72
N GLY A 177 -17.06 -5.75 -12.73
CA GLY A 177 -18.29 -6.17 -13.41
C GLY A 177 -18.21 -6.05 -14.94
N VAL A 178 -17.02 -6.18 -15.54
CA VAL A 178 -16.78 -6.01 -16.98
C VAL A 178 -16.34 -7.33 -17.63
N LYS A 179 -16.70 -7.52 -18.90
CA LYS A 179 -16.30 -8.69 -19.68
C LYS A 179 -14.87 -8.59 -20.20
N THR A 180 -14.42 -7.37 -20.53
CA THR A 180 -13.08 -7.08 -21.01
C THR A 180 -12.50 -5.88 -20.26
N LEU A 181 -11.18 -5.80 -20.18
CA LEU A 181 -10.47 -4.69 -19.54
C LEU A 181 -10.01 -3.63 -20.55
N ASP A 182 -10.31 -3.82 -21.84
CA ASP A 182 -9.80 -2.98 -22.94
C ASP A 182 -10.20 -1.51 -22.80
N GLY A 183 -11.32 -1.24 -22.11
CA GLY A 183 -11.76 0.12 -21.79
C GLY A 183 -10.94 0.82 -20.69
N PHE A 184 -10.12 0.08 -19.95
CA PHE A 184 -9.28 0.63 -18.87
C PHE A 184 -7.83 0.86 -19.31
N GLY A 185 -7.36 0.14 -20.36
CA GLY A 185 -6.00 0.21 -20.88
C GLY A 185 -5.57 -1.06 -21.57
N ASN A 186 -4.38 -1.02 -22.15
CA ASN A 186 -3.75 -2.17 -22.81
C ASN A 186 -2.71 -2.80 -21.88
N PHE A 187 -3.18 -3.46 -20.83
CA PHE A 187 -2.31 -4.05 -19.82
C PHE A 187 -1.48 -5.21 -20.35
N SER A 188 -0.21 -5.23 -20.04
CA SER A 188 0.69 -6.35 -20.30
C SER A 188 0.29 -7.58 -19.46
N ARG A 189 0.82 -8.75 -19.84
CA ARG A 189 0.60 -9.97 -19.05
C ARG A 189 1.20 -9.86 -17.64
N ALA A 190 2.32 -9.17 -17.51
CA ALA A 190 2.97 -8.94 -16.23
C ALA A 190 2.13 -8.00 -15.33
N GLU A 191 1.58 -6.93 -15.89
CA GLU A 191 0.66 -6.04 -15.16
C GLU A 191 -0.61 -6.75 -14.69
N LEU A 192 -1.21 -7.57 -15.58
CA LEU A 192 -2.40 -8.35 -15.22
C LEU A 192 -2.12 -9.39 -14.11
N ALA A 193 -0.94 -10.01 -14.14
CA ALA A 193 -0.52 -10.95 -13.10
C ALA A 193 -0.31 -10.25 -11.77
N ALA A 194 0.38 -9.11 -11.75
CA ALA A 194 0.62 -8.29 -10.56
C ALA A 194 -0.69 -7.74 -9.98
N ALA A 195 -1.55 -7.13 -10.80
CA ALA A 195 -2.84 -6.60 -10.39
C ALA A 195 -3.77 -7.70 -9.88
N GLY A 196 -3.78 -8.87 -10.53
CA GLY A 196 -4.54 -10.02 -10.09
C GLY A 196 -4.09 -10.56 -8.73
N ALA A 197 -2.78 -10.57 -8.47
CA ALA A 197 -2.23 -10.99 -7.19
C ALA A 197 -2.60 -10.02 -6.06
N LEU A 198 -2.64 -8.70 -6.34
CA LEU A 198 -3.14 -7.70 -5.38
C LEU A 198 -4.59 -7.96 -5.00
N VAL A 199 -5.48 -8.11 -5.98
CA VAL A 199 -6.90 -8.36 -5.71
C VAL A 199 -7.09 -9.66 -4.92
N ASP A 200 -6.40 -10.74 -5.30
CA ASP A 200 -6.43 -12.01 -4.58
C ASP A 200 -5.96 -11.86 -3.12
N TYR A 201 -4.91 -11.11 -2.89
CA TYR A 201 -4.39 -10.83 -1.54
C TYR A 201 -5.39 -10.03 -0.71
N LEU A 202 -6.04 -9.04 -1.31
CA LEU A 202 -7.09 -8.28 -0.63
C LEU A 202 -8.30 -9.14 -0.29
N GLU A 203 -8.76 -9.99 -1.19
CA GLU A 203 -9.86 -10.93 -0.93
C GLU A 203 -9.56 -11.83 0.27
N LEU A 204 -8.32 -12.31 0.38
CA LEU A 204 -7.87 -13.13 1.50
C LEU A 204 -7.79 -12.34 2.81
N THR A 205 -7.17 -11.16 2.79
CA THR A 205 -6.91 -10.37 4.00
C THR A 205 -8.16 -9.67 4.52
N GLN A 206 -9.02 -9.21 3.61
CA GLN A 206 -10.28 -8.51 3.95
C GLN A 206 -11.50 -9.46 4.02
N LYS A 207 -11.28 -10.77 3.88
CA LYS A 207 -12.35 -11.78 3.94
C LYS A 207 -13.52 -11.48 3.00
N GLY A 208 -13.22 -11.07 1.78
CA GLY A 208 -14.21 -10.73 0.73
C GLY A 208 -14.84 -9.34 0.87
N ARG A 209 -14.47 -8.56 1.88
CA ARG A 209 -14.93 -7.16 2.04
C ARG A 209 -13.92 -6.20 1.39
N LEU A 210 -13.87 -6.21 0.07
CA LEU A 210 -12.96 -5.35 -0.66
C LEU A 210 -13.32 -3.88 -0.49
N PRO A 211 -12.34 -2.98 -0.31
CA PRO A 211 -12.58 -1.55 -0.39
C PRO A 211 -12.99 -1.17 -1.82
N ARG A 212 -13.54 0.02 -1.98
CA ARG A 212 -13.83 0.55 -3.29
C ARG A 212 -12.52 0.99 -3.95
N LEU A 213 -12.04 0.21 -4.91
CA LEU A 213 -10.87 0.54 -5.71
C LEU A 213 -11.30 1.28 -6.99
N ALA A 214 -10.57 2.31 -7.36
CA ALA A 214 -10.69 2.95 -8.66
C ALA A 214 -10.33 1.95 -9.78
N GLN A 215 -10.77 2.25 -10.99
CA GLN A 215 -10.34 1.47 -12.16
C GLN A 215 -8.82 1.55 -12.30
N PRO A 216 -8.14 0.44 -12.61
CA PRO A 216 -6.69 0.43 -12.76
C PRO A 216 -6.29 1.38 -13.90
N LYS A 217 -5.36 2.27 -13.60
CA LYS A 217 -4.79 3.19 -14.58
C LYS A 217 -3.36 2.76 -14.88
N GLN A 218 -3.09 2.56 -16.16
CA GLN A 218 -1.75 2.25 -16.63
C GLN A 218 -0.90 3.53 -16.69
N LEU A 219 0.29 3.48 -16.12
CA LEU A 219 1.32 4.49 -16.27
C LEU A 219 2.16 4.14 -17.50
N ALA A 220 2.18 5.03 -18.48
CA ALA A 220 2.93 4.78 -19.70
C ALA A 220 4.45 4.85 -19.46
N GLU A 221 5.19 4.05 -20.21
CA GLU A 221 6.65 4.10 -20.19
C GLU A 221 7.13 5.49 -20.64
N GLY A 222 8.08 6.06 -19.88
CA GLY A 222 8.61 7.39 -20.15
C GLY A 222 7.69 8.56 -19.76
N GLU A 223 6.49 8.32 -19.21
CA GLU A 223 5.59 9.39 -18.73
C GLU A 223 6.19 10.15 -17.55
N VAL A 224 6.99 9.46 -16.74
CA VAL A 224 7.69 10.04 -15.60
C VAL A 224 9.19 9.77 -15.68
N MET A 225 9.97 10.66 -15.07
CA MET A 225 11.41 10.49 -14.97
C MET A 225 11.76 9.36 -14.00
N GLU A 226 12.45 8.36 -14.49
CA GLU A 226 12.99 7.32 -13.63
C GLU A 226 14.29 7.83 -12.99
N ILE A 227 14.30 7.84 -11.66
CA ILE A 227 15.44 8.29 -10.85
C ILE A 227 15.87 7.10 -10.01
N ASP A 228 17.13 6.70 -10.15
CA ASP A 228 17.68 5.56 -9.40
C ASP A 228 17.70 5.82 -7.88
N PRO A 229 17.74 4.76 -7.06
CA PRO A 229 17.67 4.88 -5.60
C PRO A 229 18.81 5.71 -5.00
N ALA A 230 20.03 5.62 -5.55
CA ALA A 230 21.19 6.35 -5.05
C ALA A 230 21.02 7.86 -5.29
N THR A 231 20.59 8.23 -6.50
CA THR A 231 20.29 9.61 -6.86
C THR A 231 19.16 10.18 -6.01
N ARG A 232 18.05 9.44 -5.82
CA ARG A 232 16.95 9.85 -4.92
C ARG A 232 17.43 10.15 -3.52
N ARG A 233 18.26 9.25 -2.98
CA ARG A 233 18.83 9.38 -1.64
C ARG A 233 19.77 10.57 -1.54
N ASN A 234 20.65 10.75 -2.52
CA ASN A 234 21.64 11.84 -2.55
C ASN A 234 20.98 13.21 -2.70
N LEU A 235 19.88 13.30 -3.45
CA LEU A 235 19.08 14.52 -3.59
C LEU A 235 18.12 14.74 -2.40
N GLU A 236 18.02 13.79 -1.48
CA GLU A 236 17.14 13.86 -0.31
C GLU A 236 15.70 14.29 -0.69
N LEU A 237 15.15 13.72 -1.76
CA LEU A 237 13.88 14.19 -2.35
C LEU A 237 12.72 14.10 -1.35
N THR A 238 12.47 12.92 -0.81
CA THR A 238 11.33 12.67 0.09
C THR A 238 11.74 12.34 1.52
N VAL A 239 12.97 11.81 1.68
CA VAL A 239 13.54 11.43 2.98
C VAL A 239 15.01 11.87 2.99
N SER A 240 15.46 12.45 4.09
CA SER A 240 16.86 12.85 4.28
C SER A 240 17.78 11.64 4.54
N LEU A 241 19.09 11.84 4.43
CA LEU A 241 20.08 10.81 4.78
C LEU A 241 19.96 10.32 6.22
N SER A 242 19.41 11.14 7.13
CA SER A 242 19.13 10.75 8.52
C SER A 242 17.80 9.98 8.69
N GLY A 243 17.07 9.70 7.61
CA GLY A 243 15.78 9.00 7.64
C GLY A 243 14.58 9.88 8.02
N SER A 244 14.75 11.20 8.09
CA SER A 244 13.68 12.15 8.43
C SER A 244 13.10 12.83 7.20
N GLN A 245 11.79 12.80 7.02
CA GLN A 245 11.12 13.57 5.98
C GLN A 245 11.28 15.09 6.19
N LYS A 246 11.26 15.55 7.43
CA LYS A 246 11.32 16.98 7.78
C LYS A 246 12.54 17.71 7.19
N ASN A 247 13.66 16.98 7.03
CA ASN A 247 14.90 17.57 6.53
C ASN A 247 15.13 17.29 5.03
N SER A 248 14.16 16.70 4.34
CA SER A 248 14.21 16.43 2.90
C SER A 248 13.71 17.64 2.09
N LEU A 249 13.92 17.60 0.76
CA LEU A 249 13.37 18.59 -0.15
C LEU A 249 11.84 18.71 0.02
N LEU A 250 11.13 17.57 0.06
CA LEU A 250 9.68 17.55 0.31
C LEU A 250 9.34 18.27 1.62
N GLY A 251 10.05 17.97 2.70
CA GLY A 251 9.80 18.58 4.01
C GLY A 251 10.00 20.11 4.02
N VAL A 252 10.90 20.63 3.20
CA VAL A 252 11.16 22.07 3.06
C VAL A 252 10.08 22.77 2.23
N ILE A 253 9.68 22.17 1.10
CA ILE A 253 8.75 22.81 0.16
C ILE A 253 7.28 22.58 0.53
N ASP A 254 6.97 21.57 1.34
CA ASP A 254 5.59 21.23 1.70
C ASP A 254 4.96 22.35 2.55
N ARG A 255 4.07 23.09 1.90
CA ARG A 255 3.22 24.14 2.50
C ARG A 255 1.75 23.84 2.21
N THR A 256 1.41 22.59 1.91
CA THR A 256 0.04 22.17 1.61
C THR A 256 -0.86 22.31 2.84
N MET A 257 -2.14 22.53 2.60
CA MET A 257 -3.15 22.74 3.65
C MET A 257 -3.93 21.47 3.99
N THR A 258 -3.95 20.48 3.07
CA THR A 258 -4.73 19.24 3.19
C THR A 258 -3.83 18.01 3.05
N GLY A 259 -4.27 16.87 3.58
CA GLY A 259 -3.62 15.58 3.39
C GLY A 259 -3.49 15.22 1.90
N ALA A 260 -4.58 15.32 1.15
CA ALA A 260 -4.61 15.09 -0.30
C ALA A 260 -3.57 15.95 -1.05
N GLY A 261 -3.48 17.24 -0.71
CA GLY A 261 -2.46 18.13 -1.30
C GLY A 261 -1.03 17.71 -0.98
N ALA A 262 -0.77 17.19 0.23
CA ALA A 262 0.54 16.70 0.61
C ALA A 262 0.89 15.41 -0.15
N ARG A 263 -0.04 14.47 -0.25
CA ARG A 263 0.12 13.23 -1.05
C ARG A 263 0.43 13.55 -2.51
N LEU A 264 -0.33 14.49 -3.11
CA LEU A 264 -0.11 14.92 -4.48
C LEU A 264 1.27 15.57 -4.69
N LEU A 265 1.70 16.46 -3.78
CA LEU A 265 3.02 17.09 -3.84
C LEU A 265 4.14 16.03 -3.75
N GLY A 266 4.00 15.08 -2.82
CA GLY A 266 4.92 13.97 -2.67
C GLY A 266 5.00 13.11 -3.93
N ALA A 267 3.86 12.77 -4.53
CA ALA A 267 3.78 12.03 -5.78
C ALA A 267 4.43 12.77 -6.95
N HIS A 268 4.20 14.08 -7.08
CA HIS A 268 4.83 14.90 -8.13
C HIS A 268 6.35 14.98 -7.98
N LEU A 269 6.85 15.05 -6.75
CA LEU A 269 8.29 15.07 -6.50
C LEU A 269 8.94 13.70 -6.72
N ALA A 270 8.23 12.63 -6.35
CA ALA A 270 8.72 11.27 -6.55
C ALA A 270 8.73 10.86 -8.03
N ALA A 271 7.83 11.40 -8.84
CA ALA A 271 7.62 11.08 -10.25
C ALA A 271 7.53 12.35 -11.12
N PRO A 272 8.65 13.06 -11.37
CA PRO A 272 8.66 14.23 -12.23
C PRO A 272 8.23 13.86 -13.65
N LEU A 273 7.43 14.74 -14.29
CA LEU A 273 7.00 14.57 -15.67
C LEU A 273 8.18 14.70 -16.65
N THR A 274 8.05 14.05 -17.80
CA THR A 274 9.00 14.12 -18.91
C THR A 274 8.47 14.91 -20.11
N ASP A 275 7.14 14.91 -20.31
CA ASP A 275 6.54 15.67 -21.41
C ASP A 275 6.56 17.18 -21.12
N VAL A 276 7.16 17.93 -22.06
CA VAL A 276 7.34 19.38 -21.91
C VAL A 276 6.02 20.13 -21.81
N LYS A 277 4.98 19.71 -22.54
CA LYS A 277 3.67 20.39 -22.51
C LYS A 277 3.01 20.23 -21.16
N ASP A 278 3.09 19.05 -20.57
CA ASP A 278 2.54 18.78 -19.26
C ASP A 278 3.34 19.48 -18.15
N ILE A 279 4.67 19.58 -18.30
CA ILE A 279 5.51 20.38 -17.41
C ILE A 279 5.10 21.86 -17.46
N VAL A 280 5.00 22.44 -18.67
CA VAL A 280 4.62 23.84 -18.86
C VAL A 280 3.24 24.10 -18.28
N ARG A 281 2.25 23.25 -18.58
CA ARG A 281 0.89 23.38 -18.02
C ARG A 281 0.89 23.39 -16.49
N ARG A 282 1.72 22.56 -15.86
CA ARG A 282 1.86 22.52 -14.39
C ARG A 282 2.52 23.78 -13.86
N LEU A 283 3.56 24.28 -14.55
CA LEU A 283 4.23 25.55 -14.20
C LEU A 283 3.31 26.75 -14.37
N ASP A 284 2.47 26.79 -15.41
CA ASP A 284 1.48 27.86 -15.61
C ASP A 284 0.47 27.93 -14.47
N MET A 285 0.01 26.77 -13.96
CA MET A 285 -0.84 26.74 -12.76
C MET A 285 -0.13 27.30 -11.53
N VAL A 286 1.13 26.95 -11.33
CA VAL A 286 1.94 27.52 -10.24
C VAL A 286 2.08 29.03 -10.41
N GLN A 287 2.44 29.51 -11.61
CA GLN A 287 2.57 30.93 -11.93
C GLN A 287 1.28 31.72 -11.66
N HIS A 288 0.13 31.13 -12.01
CA HIS A 288 -1.19 31.75 -11.73
C HIS A 288 -1.37 32.03 -10.24
N PHE A 289 -1.05 31.09 -9.37
CA PHE A 289 -1.16 31.27 -7.91
C PHE A 289 -0.03 32.13 -7.31
N VAL A 290 1.14 32.16 -7.94
CA VAL A 290 2.22 33.09 -7.53
C VAL A 290 1.80 34.53 -7.80
N ALA A 291 1.24 34.82 -8.99
CA ALA A 291 0.76 36.13 -9.36
C ALA A 291 -0.50 36.57 -8.57
N GLY A 292 -1.40 35.62 -8.29
CA GLY A 292 -2.68 35.84 -7.62
C GLY A 292 -2.62 35.69 -6.11
N ALA A 293 -1.84 36.51 -5.39
CA ALA A 293 -1.62 36.39 -3.94
C ALA A 293 -2.93 36.36 -3.14
N ARG A 294 -3.86 37.29 -3.43
CA ARG A 294 -5.15 37.36 -2.74
C ARG A 294 -5.98 36.08 -2.91
N LEU A 295 -6.12 35.62 -4.15
CA LEU A 295 -6.86 34.37 -4.46
C LEU A 295 -6.21 33.18 -3.75
N ARG A 296 -4.88 33.09 -3.79
CA ARG A 296 -4.13 32.04 -3.09
C ARG A 296 -4.41 32.03 -1.59
N ASP A 297 -4.40 33.20 -0.94
CA ASP A 297 -4.61 33.30 0.51
C ASP A 297 -6.06 32.97 0.90
N GLU A 298 -7.04 33.46 0.13
CA GLU A 298 -8.46 33.10 0.29
C GLU A 298 -8.68 31.58 0.14
N LEU A 299 -8.12 30.98 -0.92
CA LEU A 299 -8.23 29.54 -1.16
C LEU A 299 -7.57 28.74 -0.02
N ARG A 300 -6.39 29.12 0.44
CA ARG A 300 -5.70 28.46 1.54
C ARG A 300 -6.51 28.51 2.85
N ALA A 301 -7.19 29.64 3.11
CA ALA A 301 -8.04 29.77 4.28
C ALA A 301 -9.23 28.79 4.24
N VAL A 302 -9.86 28.61 3.07
CA VAL A 302 -10.95 27.63 2.87
C VAL A 302 -10.44 26.20 3.00
N LEU A 303 -9.33 25.85 2.32
CA LEU A 303 -8.74 24.51 2.34
C LEU A 303 -8.32 24.05 3.74
N LYS A 304 -7.99 24.98 4.65
CA LYS A 304 -7.65 24.64 6.03
C LYS A 304 -8.78 23.92 6.79
N HIS A 305 -10.02 24.16 6.37
CA HIS A 305 -11.22 23.59 6.98
C HIS A 305 -11.84 22.47 6.12
N CYS A 306 -11.23 22.14 4.99
CA CYS A 306 -11.68 21.08 4.13
C CYS A 306 -11.28 19.72 4.71
N PRO A 307 -12.22 18.80 4.96
CA PRO A 307 -11.89 17.44 5.37
C PRO A 307 -11.18 16.70 4.22
N ASP A 308 -10.47 15.64 4.56
CA ASP A 308 -9.93 14.71 3.57
C ASP A 308 -11.09 13.84 3.06
N ILE A 309 -11.40 13.99 1.77
CA ILE A 309 -12.53 13.31 1.10
C ILE A 309 -12.08 12.30 0.04
N GLU A 310 -10.77 12.07 -0.09
CA GLU A 310 -10.23 11.01 -0.97
C GLU A 310 -10.55 9.61 -0.47
#